data_6f76794e44f7996896930ac9bdb4f22c
#
_entry.id   6f76794e44f7996896930ac9bdb4f22c
#
_cell.length_a   1.000
_cell.length_b   1.000
_cell.length_c   1.000
_cell.angle_alpha   90.00
_cell.angle_beta   90.00
_cell.angle_gamma   90.00
#
_symmetry.space_group_name_H-M   'P 1'
#
loop_
_entity.id
_entity.type
_entity.pdbx_description
1 polymer ?
#
loop_
_entity_poly.entity_id
_entity_poly.type
_entity_poly.pdbx_seq_one_letter_code
_entity_poly.pdbx_strand_id
1 'polypeptide(L)'
;YVSVRPCLLTHPEKNMTSQKRENVSWLILILCLAFQPLNSFASDDEMIPLPPVESIDTSFFEKIRFAALGDPQDLTEPLLPDDVAPPGQPRQENNPPGRKLPPGAKPGALQQLILTTTELPRLGSNGLGLATLDMSLTLGMPAPTVDSPLLITPGFGWTFVDEASGPMDPGLPATLYESWIQARWMRKIGKRLGVDLAVAPGWYSDFVNDSAQAFRVTGHGFGAWEAREDLRVVAGVIYLDRYDVNLLPAGGLLWTPSDDRRFELIFPRPRLAWRIKETSQAAQWVYLAGEFGGNQWAVRRDSGADDIVVYHDYRLLAGWERRPADLGISWRLETGWVTGRLVEYYVTDTADYHPSDTFLVRLGVWY
;
A
#
# COMPACT_ATOMS: atom_id res chain seq x y z
N TYR A 1 -7.71 4.55 74.07
CA TYR A 1 -6.53 4.42 73.15
C TYR A 1 -6.68 3.12 72.35
N VAL A 2 -7.16 3.25 71.13
CA VAL A 2 -7.18 2.14 70.16
C VAL A 2 -6.42 2.65 68.97
N SER A 3 -5.25 2.05 68.73
CA SER A 3 -4.39 2.29 67.57
C SER A 3 -4.94 1.54 66.36
N VAL A 4 -5.38 2.27 65.31
CA VAL A 4 -5.76 1.73 64.04
C VAL A 4 -4.55 1.89 63.09
N ARG A 5 -3.97 0.75 62.64
CA ARG A 5 -2.95 0.71 61.57
C ARG A 5 -3.64 0.76 60.21
N PRO A 6 -3.15 1.56 59.24
CA PRO A 6 -3.65 1.52 57.88
C PRO A 6 -3.11 0.28 57.13
N CYS A 7 -4.02 -0.43 56.50
CA CYS A 7 -3.74 -1.56 55.64
C CYS A 7 -3.18 -1.03 54.31
N LEU A 8 -1.91 -1.32 54.00
CA LEU A 8 -1.28 -1.09 52.71
C LEU A 8 -1.81 -2.13 51.72
N LEU A 9 -2.69 -1.71 50.83
CA LEU A 9 -3.03 -2.46 49.62
C LEU A 9 -1.90 -2.28 48.62
N THR A 10 -1.06 -3.30 48.50
CA THR A 10 -0.09 -3.44 47.39
C THR A 10 -0.86 -3.83 46.14
N HIS A 11 -0.98 -2.90 45.20
CA HIS A 11 -1.33 -3.22 43.82
C HIS A 11 -0.20 -4.04 43.18
N PRO A 12 -0.51 -5.14 42.48
CA PRO A 12 0.48 -5.80 41.66
C PRO A 12 0.70 -4.99 40.37
N GLU A 13 1.86 -4.37 40.24
CA GLU A 13 2.35 -3.90 38.96
C GLU A 13 2.42 -5.09 37.99
N LYS A 14 1.46 -5.21 37.10
CA LYS A 14 1.51 -6.15 35.99
C LYS A 14 2.58 -5.69 35.02
N ASN A 15 3.61 -6.50 34.89
CA ASN A 15 4.66 -6.45 33.87
C ASN A 15 4.08 -6.37 32.45
N MET A 16 3.77 -5.15 31.98
CA MET A 16 3.28 -4.88 30.62
C MET A 16 4.41 -4.87 29.57
N THR A 17 5.68 -4.85 30.01
CA THR A 17 6.86 -4.79 29.12
C THR A 17 7.22 -6.12 28.47
N SER A 18 6.79 -7.26 29.03
CA SER A 18 7.08 -8.61 28.48
C SER A 18 6.20 -8.92 27.26
N GLN A 19 4.94 -8.56 27.28
CA GLN A 19 3.99 -8.88 26.21
C GLN A 19 4.23 -8.08 24.91
N LYS A 20 4.77 -6.86 25.03
CA LYS A 20 5.15 -6.05 23.85
C LYS A 20 6.37 -6.60 23.09
N ARG A 21 7.33 -7.22 23.76
CA ARG A 21 8.47 -7.88 23.10
C ARG A 21 8.10 -9.16 22.35
N GLU A 22 7.10 -9.87 22.80
CA GLU A 22 6.63 -11.09 22.13
C GLU A 22 5.94 -10.77 20.79
N ASN A 23 5.18 -9.68 20.71
CA ASN A 23 4.45 -9.32 19.48
C ASN A 23 5.39 -8.97 18.31
N VAL A 24 6.52 -8.31 18.55
CA VAL A 24 7.53 -8.03 17.52
C VAL A 24 8.23 -9.31 17.04
N SER A 25 8.46 -10.26 17.94
CA SER A 25 9.05 -11.57 17.60
C SER A 25 8.13 -12.42 16.73
N TRP A 26 6.82 -12.33 16.91
CA TRP A 26 5.83 -13.04 16.07
C TRP A 26 5.75 -12.46 14.64
N LEU A 27 5.91 -11.15 14.48
CA LEU A 27 5.97 -10.52 13.16
C LEU A 27 7.18 -11.01 12.35
N ILE A 28 8.34 -11.16 12.98
CA ILE A 28 9.54 -11.70 12.35
C ILE A 28 9.34 -13.20 12.02
N LEU A 29 8.67 -13.95 12.89
CA LEU A 29 8.39 -15.38 12.67
C LEU A 29 7.40 -15.62 11.52
N ILE A 30 6.37 -14.79 11.39
CA ILE A 30 5.42 -14.82 10.27
C ILE A 30 6.13 -14.50 8.95
N LEU A 31 7.06 -13.54 8.97
CA LEU A 31 7.92 -13.23 7.81
C LEU A 31 8.80 -14.41 7.42
N CYS A 32 9.39 -15.13 8.37
CA CYS A 32 10.19 -16.33 8.10
C CYS A 32 9.36 -17.49 7.55
N LEU A 33 8.10 -17.64 7.95
CA LEU A 33 7.20 -18.67 7.43
C LEU A 33 6.69 -18.36 6.00
N ALA A 34 6.60 -17.07 5.62
CA ALA A 34 6.24 -16.64 4.28
C ALA A 34 7.34 -16.92 3.23
N PHE A 35 8.57 -17.22 3.65
CA PHE A 35 9.72 -17.55 2.78
C PHE A 35 9.90 -19.06 2.51
N GLN A 36 8.98 -19.92 2.95
CA GLN A 36 9.01 -21.31 2.53
C GLN A 36 8.56 -21.42 1.08
N PRO A 37 9.28 -22.14 0.21
CA PRO A 37 8.87 -22.29 -1.19
C PRO A 37 7.56 -23.10 -1.26
N LEU A 38 6.49 -22.46 -1.70
CA LEU A 38 5.21 -23.07 -2.04
C LEU A 38 5.32 -23.94 -3.30
N ASN A 39 5.95 -25.12 -3.18
CA ASN A 39 6.10 -26.06 -4.29
C ASN A 39 5.01 -27.14 -4.34
N SER A 40 3.83 -26.92 -3.78
CA SER A 40 2.80 -27.97 -3.86
C SER A 40 1.38 -27.40 -3.76
N PHE A 41 0.89 -26.75 -4.81
CA PHE A 41 -0.54 -26.68 -5.13
C PHE A 41 -0.70 -26.40 -6.62
N ALA A 42 -0.46 -27.41 -7.45
CA ALA A 42 -0.99 -27.46 -8.81
C ALA A 42 -2.03 -28.56 -8.82
N SER A 43 -3.29 -28.23 -8.83
CA SER A 43 -4.38 -29.14 -9.18
C SER A 43 -4.96 -28.68 -10.52
N ASP A 44 -4.96 -29.60 -11.47
CA ASP A 44 -5.58 -29.48 -12.79
C ASP A 44 -7.10 -29.33 -12.61
N ASP A 45 -7.64 -28.14 -12.89
CA ASP A 45 -9.07 -27.96 -13.07
C ASP A 45 -9.40 -27.39 -14.45
N GLU A 46 -10.34 -28.02 -15.12
CA GLU A 46 -10.78 -27.79 -16.49
C GLU A 46 -11.24 -26.36 -16.75
N MET A 47 -10.62 -25.70 -17.74
CA MET A 47 -11.00 -24.37 -18.19
C MET A 47 -12.15 -24.41 -19.23
N ILE A 48 -13.21 -23.65 -18.97
CA ILE A 48 -14.31 -23.40 -19.92
C ILE A 48 -13.81 -22.46 -21.03
N PRO A 49 -13.91 -22.81 -22.33
CA PRO A 49 -13.42 -21.98 -23.41
C PRO A 49 -14.34 -20.78 -23.73
N LEU A 50 -13.76 -19.59 -23.80
CA LEU A 50 -14.42 -18.34 -24.18
C LEU A 50 -14.09 -17.94 -25.64
N PRO A 51 -14.95 -17.20 -26.37
CA PRO A 51 -14.82 -16.94 -27.81
C PRO A 51 -13.69 -15.94 -28.19
N PRO A 52 -13.18 -15.94 -29.44
CA PRO A 52 -12.01 -15.16 -29.85
C PRO A 52 -12.31 -13.66 -30.07
N VAL A 53 -11.36 -12.79 -29.74
CA VAL A 53 -11.42 -11.33 -29.94
C VAL A 53 -10.16 -10.86 -30.68
N GLU A 54 -10.32 -9.89 -31.60
CA GLU A 54 -9.27 -9.29 -32.42
C GLU A 54 -8.24 -8.48 -31.57
N SER A 55 -7.00 -8.45 -32.07
CA SER A 55 -5.84 -7.91 -31.37
C SER A 55 -5.91 -6.39 -31.16
N ILE A 56 -6.03 -5.92 -29.92
CA ILE A 56 -5.82 -4.54 -29.52
C ILE A 56 -4.38 -4.39 -28.99
N ASP A 57 -3.72 -3.29 -29.38
CA ASP A 57 -2.38 -2.92 -28.88
C ASP A 57 -2.42 -2.68 -27.37
N THR A 58 -1.98 -3.66 -26.63
CA THR A 58 -2.06 -3.73 -25.17
C THR A 58 -0.86 -3.10 -24.46
N SER A 59 0.17 -2.62 -25.19
CA SER A 59 1.38 -2.00 -24.63
C SER A 59 1.12 -0.74 -23.80
N PHE A 60 -0.07 -0.15 -23.95
CA PHE A 60 -0.50 1.01 -23.19
C PHE A 60 -0.79 0.70 -21.70
N PHE A 61 -1.42 -0.43 -21.39
CA PHE A 61 -1.74 -0.81 -20.01
C PHE A 61 -0.52 -1.31 -19.22
N GLU A 62 0.47 -1.90 -19.91
CA GLU A 62 1.75 -2.25 -19.29
C GLU A 62 2.45 -1.04 -18.69
N LYS A 63 2.25 0.09 -19.31
CA LYS A 63 2.89 1.34 -18.92
C LYS A 63 2.02 2.19 -17.95
N ILE A 64 0.72 1.90 -17.78
CA ILE A 64 -0.19 2.55 -16.82
C ILE A 64 -0.57 1.56 -15.70
N ARG A 65 0.38 0.88 -15.12
CA ARG A 65 0.19 0.34 -13.78
C ARG A 65 0.42 1.48 -12.78
N PHE A 66 -0.56 2.35 -12.66
CA PHE A 66 -0.62 3.19 -11.47
C PHE A 66 -0.82 2.28 -10.28
N ALA A 67 0.00 2.47 -9.27
CA ALA A 67 -0.35 2.03 -7.95
C ALA A 67 -1.80 2.42 -7.71
N ALA A 68 -2.58 1.49 -7.25
CA ALA A 68 -3.90 1.79 -6.76
C ALA A 68 -3.71 2.88 -5.71
N LEU A 69 -4.07 4.11 -6.07
CA LEU A 69 -4.16 5.22 -5.14
C LEU A 69 -5.48 5.06 -4.36
N GLY A 70 -5.73 3.88 -3.87
CA GLY A 70 -6.54 3.63 -2.72
C GLY A 70 -5.86 4.27 -1.52
N ASP A 71 -6.08 4.10 -0.38
CA ASP A 71 -5.39 4.62 0.80
C ASP A 71 -3.94 5.08 0.52
N PRO A 72 -3.43 6.18 1.10
CA PRO A 72 -2.02 6.58 1.03
C PRO A 72 -1.02 5.47 1.38
N GLN A 73 -1.47 4.45 2.12
CA GLN A 73 -0.66 3.27 2.43
C GLN A 73 -0.56 2.27 1.26
N ASP A 74 -1.55 2.24 0.38
CA ASP A 74 -1.56 1.39 -0.82
C ASP A 74 -0.71 1.96 -1.98
N LEU A 75 -0.15 3.15 -1.83
CA LEU A 75 0.78 3.77 -2.78
C LEU A 75 2.11 3.01 -2.91
N THR A 76 2.21 1.84 -2.31
CA THR A 76 3.45 1.04 -2.27
C THR A 76 3.66 0.12 -3.47
N GLU A 77 2.71 0.04 -4.40
CA GLU A 77 2.89 -0.79 -5.59
C GLU A 77 3.91 -0.19 -6.57
N PRO A 78 4.92 -0.96 -6.97
CA PRO A 78 5.88 -0.48 -7.96
C PRO A 78 5.21 -0.36 -9.34
N LEU A 79 5.31 0.82 -9.92
CA LEU A 79 4.79 1.17 -11.24
C LEU A 79 5.68 0.69 -12.41
N LEU A 80 6.41 -0.40 -12.28
CA LEU A 80 7.31 -0.86 -13.35
C LEU A 80 6.61 -1.90 -14.25
N PRO A 81 6.72 -1.81 -15.57
CA PRO A 81 6.24 -2.85 -16.46
C PRO A 81 7.03 -4.15 -16.26
N ASP A 82 6.33 -5.27 -16.17
CA ASP A 82 6.94 -6.60 -16.09
C ASP A 82 7.55 -7.08 -17.40
N ASP A 83 7.48 -6.28 -18.48
CA ASP A 83 7.85 -6.72 -19.81
C ASP A 83 8.82 -5.77 -20.52
N VAL A 84 10.09 -5.78 -20.12
CA VAL A 84 11.17 -5.62 -21.09
C VAL A 84 11.75 -7.00 -21.34
N ALA A 85 11.21 -7.69 -22.33
CA ALA A 85 11.85 -8.91 -22.83
C ALA A 85 13.25 -8.53 -23.32
N PRO A 86 14.31 -9.28 -22.97
CA PRO A 86 15.64 -9.02 -23.46
C PRO A 86 15.65 -9.11 -24.99
N PRO A 87 16.31 -8.17 -25.70
CA PRO A 87 16.42 -8.23 -27.14
C PRO A 87 17.19 -9.47 -27.55
N GLY A 88 16.54 -10.42 -28.25
CA GLY A 88 17.21 -11.51 -28.94
C GLY A 88 16.82 -12.94 -28.60
N GLN A 89 15.84 -13.20 -27.72
CA GLN A 89 15.32 -14.56 -27.60
C GLN A 89 13.99 -14.69 -28.34
N PRO A 90 13.85 -15.68 -29.25
CA PRO A 90 12.56 -16.00 -29.84
C PRO A 90 11.66 -16.55 -28.75
N ARG A 91 10.57 -15.82 -28.45
CA ARG A 91 9.49 -16.29 -27.58
C ARG A 91 9.04 -17.66 -28.04
N GLN A 92 9.27 -18.71 -27.28
CA GLN A 92 8.61 -20.00 -27.52
C GLN A 92 7.13 -19.79 -27.16
N GLU A 93 6.33 -19.58 -28.21
CA GLU A 93 4.88 -19.62 -28.15
C GLU A 93 4.42 -21.08 -27.94
N ASN A 94 4.47 -21.56 -26.73
CA ASN A 94 3.80 -22.79 -26.30
C ASN A 94 2.47 -22.49 -25.59
N ASN A 95 1.74 -21.47 -26.04
CA ASN A 95 0.35 -21.31 -25.68
C ASN A 95 -0.56 -21.82 -26.80
N PRO A 96 -1.63 -22.59 -26.50
CA PRO A 96 -2.66 -22.89 -27.47
C PRO A 96 -3.21 -21.57 -28.05
N PRO A 97 -3.81 -21.56 -29.26
CA PRO A 97 -4.35 -20.36 -29.89
C PRO A 97 -5.54 -19.87 -29.07
N GLY A 98 -5.24 -19.17 -27.98
CA GLY A 98 -6.13 -18.64 -26.98
C GLY A 98 -5.78 -17.18 -26.72
N ARG A 99 -6.78 -16.40 -26.67
CA ARG A 99 -6.93 -15.01 -26.24
C ARG A 99 -5.68 -14.42 -25.58
N LYS A 100 -5.05 -13.43 -26.20
CA LYS A 100 -3.98 -12.63 -25.57
C LYS A 100 -4.59 -11.87 -24.39
N LEU A 101 -4.13 -12.14 -23.17
CA LEU A 101 -4.49 -11.37 -22.00
C LEU A 101 -3.95 -9.95 -22.12
N PRO A 102 -4.57 -8.94 -21.48
CA PRO A 102 -3.97 -7.61 -21.35
C PRO A 102 -2.57 -7.71 -20.75
N PRO A 103 -1.61 -6.84 -21.14
CA PRO A 103 -0.27 -6.86 -20.60
C PRO A 103 -0.27 -6.81 -19.08
N GLY A 104 0.55 -7.66 -18.47
CA GLY A 104 0.65 -7.80 -17.02
C GLY A 104 -0.56 -8.47 -16.34
N ALA A 105 -1.61 -8.85 -17.06
CA ALA A 105 -2.67 -9.68 -16.51
C ALA A 105 -2.19 -11.13 -16.39
N LYS A 106 -2.44 -11.73 -15.24
CA LYS A 106 -2.17 -13.14 -14.99
C LYS A 106 -3.33 -14.01 -15.48
N PRO A 107 -3.06 -15.25 -15.89
CA PRO A 107 -4.14 -16.19 -16.21
C PRO A 107 -4.94 -16.50 -14.93
N GLY A 108 -6.27 -16.48 -15.05
CA GLY A 108 -7.17 -16.73 -13.91
C GLY A 108 -7.68 -15.45 -13.24
N ALA A 109 -8.47 -15.63 -12.19
CA ALA A 109 -9.09 -14.52 -11.46
C ALA A 109 -8.11 -13.81 -10.51
N LEU A 110 -7.15 -14.53 -9.93
CA LEU A 110 -6.15 -13.97 -9.03
C LEU A 110 -5.12 -13.18 -9.84
N GLN A 111 -5.09 -11.87 -9.63
CA GLN A 111 -4.16 -10.98 -10.33
C GLN A 111 -2.97 -10.62 -9.45
N GLN A 112 -3.19 -10.38 -8.15
CA GLN A 112 -2.14 -9.97 -7.24
C GLN A 112 -2.47 -10.32 -5.80
N LEU A 113 -1.45 -10.59 -5.01
CA LEU A 113 -1.47 -10.66 -3.55
C LEU A 113 -0.33 -9.79 -3.04
N ILE A 114 -0.61 -8.84 -2.15
CA ILE A 114 0.38 -7.95 -1.54
C ILE A 114 0.39 -8.16 -0.05
N LEU A 115 1.59 -8.19 0.52
CA LEU A 115 1.83 -8.11 1.96
C LEU A 115 2.91 -7.07 2.20
N THR A 116 2.63 -6.08 3.05
CA THR A 116 3.57 -5.02 3.40
C THR A 116 3.64 -4.87 4.91
N THR A 117 4.83 -4.71 5.43
CA THR A 117 5.05 -4.31 6.82
C THR A 117 5.86 -3.02 6.85
N THR A 118 5.43 -2.07 7.68
CA THR A 118 6.07 -0.76 7.85
C THR A 118 6.31 -0.52 9.32
N GLU A 119 7.52 -0.10 9.66
CA GLU A 119 7.92 0.24 11.03
C GLU A 119 8.40 1.68 11.07
N LEU A 120 7.80 2.47 11.94
CA LEU A 120 8.21 3.82 12.34
C LEU A 120 8.53 3.77 13.84
N PRO A 121 9.78 3.56 14.26
CA PRO A 121 10.09 3.42 15.67
C PRO A 121 9.86 4.73 16.42
N ARG A 122 9.49 4.61 17.69
CA ARG A 122 9.38 5.75 18.58
C ARG A 122 10.77 6.28 18.92
N LEU A 123 11.02 7.55 18.62
CA LEU A 123 12.27 8.23 18.92
C LEU A 123 12.04 9.41 19.88
N GLY A 124 12.84 9.49 20.94
CA GLY A 124 12.75 10.59 21.93
C GLY A 124 11.55 10.48 22.86
N SER A 125 11.41 11.46 23.74
CA SER A 125 10.34 11.53 24.74
C SER A 125 8.98 11.93 24.15
N ASN A 126 8.98 12.63 23.02
CA ASN A 126 7.79 13.04 22.28
C ASN A 126 7.63 12.18 20.99
N GLY A 127 8.05 10.93 21.04
CA GLY A 127 7.98 10.03 19.91
C GLY A 127 6.65 9.27 19.87
N LEU A 128 6.17 8.98 18.65
CA LEU A 128 5.09 8.07 18.37
C LEU A 128 5.63 6.95 17.50
N GLY A 129 5.57 5.71 17.97
CA GLY A 129 5.93 4.54 17.16
C GLY A 129 4.69 3.99 16.45
N LEU A 130 4.83 3.59 15.19
CA LEU A 130 3.78 2.95 14.42
C LEU A 130 4.35 1.72 13.71
N ALA A 131 3.75 0.55 13.95
CA ALA A 131 4.07 -0.66 13.22
C ALA A 131 2.83 -1.12 12.46
N THR A 132 2.89 -1.13 11.13
CA THR A 132 1.74 -1.44 10.27
C THR A 132 1.97 -2.74 9.52
N LEU A 133 0.94 -3.55 9.41
CA LEU A 133 0.86 -4.74 8.56
C LEU A 133 -0.33 -4.60 7.63
N ASP A 134 -0.07 -4.52 6.33
CA ASP A 134 -1.08 -4.39 5.28
C ASP A 134 -1.13 -5.64 4.41
N MET A 135 -2.32 -6.05 4.03
CA MET A 135 -2.56 -7.15 3.10
C MET A 135 -3.67 -6.81 2.14
N SER A 136 -3.49 -7.16 0.87
CA SER A 136 -4.52 -6.99 -0.15
C SER A 136 -4.48 -8.10 -1.20
N LEU A 137 -5.65 -8.41 -1.76
CA LEU A 137 -5.84 -9.46 -2.76
C LEU A 137 -6.60 -8.89 -3.95
N THR A 138 -5.98 -8.83 -5.13
CA THR A 138 -6.62 -8.31 -6.34
C THR A 138 -7.17 -9.45 -7.20
N LEU A 139 -8.47 -9.35 -7.49
CA LEU A 139 -9.18 -10.26 -8.36
C LEU A 139 -9.60 -9.53 -9.65
N GLY A 140 -9.32 -10.13 -10.79
CA GLY A 140 -9.72 -9.63 -12.11
C GLY A 140 -11.03 -10.23 -12.57
N MET A 141 -11.99 -9.39 -12.94
CA MET A 141 -13.26 -9.78 -13.53
C MET A 141 -13.31 -9.28 -14.99
N PRO A 142 -13.67 -10.11 -16.00
CA PRO A 142 -13.73 -9.71 -17.40
C PRO A 142 -15.01 -8.88 -17.71
N ALA A 143 -15.29 -7.88 -16.91
CA ALA A 143 -16.43 -6.97 -17.01
C ALA A 143 -15.97 -5.52 -16.94
N PRO A 144 -16.56 -4.56 -17.70
CA PRO A 144 -17.58 -4.76 -18.73
C PRO A 144 -17.09 -5.45 -19.99
N THR A 145 -15.79 -5.48 -20.23
CA THR A 145 -15.14 -6.20 -21.35
C THR A 145 -13.83 -6.82 -20.88
N VAL A 146 -13.32 -7.79 -21.64
CA VAL A 146 -12.04 -8.43 -21.33
C VAL A 146 -10.85 -7.48 -21.48
N ASP A 147 -10.95 -6.55 -22.44
CA ASP A 147 -9.90 -5.55 -22.70
C ASP A 147 -9.92 -4.38 -21.70
N SER A 148 -10.90 -4.37 -20.83
CA SER A 148 -11.13 -3.33 -19.83
C SER A 148 -11.71 -3.99 -18.57
N PRO A 149 -10.92 -4.86 -17.91
CA PRO A 149 -11.41 -5.64 -16.77
C PRO A 149 -11.65 -4.73 -15.55
N LEU A 150 -12.62 -5.15 -14.76
CA LEU A 150 -12.82 -4.62 -13.42
C LEU A 150 -11.93 -5.39 -12.45
N LEU A 151 -11.13 -4.67 -11.69
CA LEU A 151 -10.32 -5.24 -10.62
C LEU A 151 -11.03 -4.99 -9.29
N ILE A 152 -11.22 -6.05 -8.50
CA ILE A 152 -11.77 -5.97 -7.15
C ILE A 152 -10.67 -6.35 -6.17
N THR A 153 -10.39 -5.46 -5.23
CA THR A 153 -9.30 -5.65 -4.29
C THR A 153 -9.81 -5.46 -2.86
N PRO A 154 -10.18 -6.53 -2.12
CA PRO A 154 -10.28 -6.48 -0.68
C PRO A 154 -8.91 -6.27 -0.05
N GLY A 155 -8.85 -5.44 0.98
CA GLY A 155 -7.65 -5.18 1.75
C GLY A 155 -7.95 -5.04 3.23
N PHE A 156 -6.91 -5.26 4.03
CA PHE A 156 -6.95 -5.15 5.48
C PHE A 156 -5.61 -4.66 6.02
N GLY A 157 -5.66 -3.72 6.96
CA GLY A 157 -4.50 -3.15 7.63
C GLY A 157 -4.62 -3.24 9.16
N TRP A 158 -3.48 -3.49 9.80
CA TRP A 158 -3.28 -3.35 11.25
C TRP A 158 -2.20 -2.32 11.51
N THR A 159 -2.49 -1.35 12.37
CA THR A 159 -1.49 -0.41 12.86
C THR A 159 -1.39 -0.54 14.38
N PHE A 160 -0.24 -0.96 14.86
CA PHE A 160 0.11 -0.99 16.28
C PHE A 160 0.74 0.33 16.66
N VAL A 161 0.24 0.94 17.73
CA VAL A 161 0.66 2.24 18.21
C VAL A 161 1.54 2.05 19.44
N ASP A 162 2.74 2.64 19.43
CA ASP A 162 3.64 2.76 20.59
C ASP A 162 3.81 4.25 20.94
N GLU A 163 2.96 4.73 21.84
CA GLU A 163 2.87 6.14 22.19
C GLU A 163 3.73 6.52 23.41
N ALA A 164 3.99 7.80 23.55
CA ALA A 164 4.64 8.34 24.72
C ALA A 164 3.72 8.20 25.95
N SER A 165 4.26 7.82 27.09
CA SER A 165 3.52 7.77 28.35
C SER A 165 3.68 9.09 29.12
N GLY A 166 2.62 9.54 29.82
CA GLY A 166 2.65 10.71 30.67
C GLY A 166 1.99 11.95 30.06
N PRO A 167 2.45 13.18 30.38
CA PRO A 167 1.77 14.41 29.97
C PRO A 167 1.70 14.65 28.45
N MET A 168 2.51 13.94 27.68
CA MET A 168 2.54 14.00 26.22
C MET A 168 1.88 12.79 25.56
N ASP A 169 1.11 12.04 26.32
CA ASP A 169 0.35 10.90 25.82
C ASP A 169 -0.78 11.40 24.90
N PRO A 170 -0.77 11.02 23.60
CA PRO A 170 -1.83 11.41 22.68
C PRO A 170 -3.16 10.72 22.98
N GLY A 171 -3.21 9.71 23.84
CA GLY A 171 -4.40 8.94 24.21
C GLY A 171 -4.98 8.17 23.04
N LEU A 172 -4.14 7.60 22.20
CA LEU A 172 -4.53 6.77 21.08
C LEU A 172 -4.74 5.31 21.51
N PRO A 173 -5.64 4.58 20.85
CA PRO A 173 -5.73 3.13 21.06
C PRO A 173 -4.44 2.43 20.66
N ALA A 174 -4.07 1.36 21.36
CA ALA A 174 -2.87 0.58 21.06
C ALA A 174 -2.91 -0.09 19.68
N THR A 175 -4.10 -0.20 19.06
CA THR A 175 -4.27 -0.83 17.75
C THR A 175 -5.37 -0.13 16.95
N LEU A 176 -5.06 0.15 15.69
CA LEU A 176 -5.97 0.73 14.71
C LEU A 176 -6.12 -0.26 13.55
N TYR A 177 -7.28 -0.27 12.93
CA TYR A 177 -7.63 -1.21 11.87
C TYR A 177 -8.18 -0.48 10.65
N GLU A 178 -7.95 -1.09 9.51
CA GLU A 178 -8.46 -0.66 8.21
C GLU A 178 -9.00 -1.87 7.47
N SER A 179 -10.21 -1.77 6.94
CA SER A 179 -10.81 -2.81 6.13
C SER A 179 -11.53 -2.15 4.96
N TRP A 180 -11.17 -2.49 3.74
CA TRP A 180 -11.71 -1.84 2.56
C TRP A 180 -11.87 -2.81 1.39
N ILE A 181 -12.70 -2.45 0.42
CA ILE A 181 -12.87 -3.14 -0.85
C ILE A 181 -12.79 -2.11 -1.96
N GLN A 182 -11.75 -2.19 -2.80
CA GLN A 182 -11.60 -1.32 -3.95
C GLN A 182 -12.20 -1.96 -5.21
N ALA A 183 -12.93 -1.17 -5.96
CA ALA A 183 -13.29 -1.45 -7.34
C ALA A 183 -12.52 -0.50 -8.25
N ARG A 184 -11.68 -1.03 -9.15
CA ARG A 184 -10.84 -0.27 -10.07
C ARG A 184 -11.11 -0.65 -11.51
N TRP A 185 -11.24 0.34 -12.35
CA TRP A 185 -11.47 0.17 -13.77
C TRP A 185 -10.49 1.01 -14.59
N MET A 186 -9.81 0.35 -15.52
CA MET A 186 -8.83 0.97 -16.40
C MET A 186 -9.26 0.78 -17.86
N ARG A 187 -9.15 1.84 -18.66
CA ARG A 187 -9.47 1.77 -20.09
C ARG A 187 -8.58 2.66 -20.92
N LYS A 188 -8.15 2.14 -22.06
CA LYS A 188 -7.54 2.95 -23.12
C LYS A 188 -8.61 3.63 -23.95
N ILE A 189 -8.53 4.96 -24.10
CA ILE A 189 -9.43 5.78 -24.92
C ILE A 189 -8.64 6.26 -26.14
N GLY A 190 -8.89 5.65 -27.30
CA GLY A 190 -8.14 5.94 -28.52
C GLY A 190 -6.69 5.42 -28.44
N LYS A 191 -5.77 6.10 -29.15
CA LYS A 191 -4.38 5.61 -29.33
C LYS A 191 -3.42 6.05 -28.22
N ARG A 192 -3.70 7.17 -27.55
CA ARG A 192 -2.73 7.86 -26.67
C ARG A 192 -3.26 8.21 -25.29
N LEU A 193 -4.54 8.02 -25.01
CA LEU A 193 -5.14 8.36 -23.73
C LEU A 193 -5.56 7.11 -22.98
N GLY A 194 -5.20 6.99 -21.73
CA GLY A 194 -5.71 6.01 -20.79
C GLY A 194 -6.41 6.68 -19.63
N VAL A 195 -7.39 6.00 -19.07
CA VAL A 195 -8.13 6.41 -17.90
C VAL A 195 -8.05 5.31 -16.86
N ASP A 196 -7.89 5.71 -15.60
CA ASP A 196 -7.86 4.85 -14.43
C ASP A 196 -8.78 5.43 -13.36
N LEU A 197 -9.80 4.69 -12.98
CA LEU A 197 -10.81 5.08 -12.00
C LEU A 197 -10.87 4.03 -10.92
N ALA A 198 -10.91 4.45 -9.65
CA ALA A 198 -11.12 3.56 -8.53
C ALA A 198 -12.00 4.20 -7.46
N VAL A 199 -12.74 3.35 -6.76
CA VAL A 199 -13.51 3.68 -5.57
C VAL A 199 -13.31 2.58 -4.54
N ALA A 200 -13.11 2.96 -3.28
CA ALA A 200 -12.84 2.04 -2.20
C ALA A 200 -13.64 2.44 -0.93
N PRO A 201 -14.86 1.93 -0.74
CA PRO A 201 -15.51 1.99 0.55
C PRO A 201 -14.73 1.16 1.57
N GLY A 202 -14.64 1.65 2.81
CA GLY A 202 -13.90 0.99 3.86
C GLY A 202 -14.31 1.42 5.26
N TRP A 203 -13.84 0.68 6.24
CA TRP A 203 -14.04 0.92 7.66
C TRP A 203 -12.68 1.14 8.33
N TYR A 204 -12.51 2.27 9.01
CA TYR A 204 -11.26 2.72 9.60
C TYR A 204 -11.50 3.07 11.06
N SER A 205 -11.11 2.19 11.98
CA SER A 205 -11.47 2.30 13.40
C SER A 205 -10.54 1.48 14.30
N ASP A 206 -10.65 1.69 15.60
CA ASP A 206 -10.15 0.77 16.64
C ASP A 206 -11.12 -0.40 16.94
N PHE A 207 -12.26 -0.47 16.22
CA PHE A 207 -13.38 -1.38 16.45
C PHE A 207 -14.08 -1.24 17.82
N VAL A 208 -13.74 -0.21 18.59
CA VAL A 208 -14.45 0.19 19.81
C VAL A 208 -15.37 1.37 19.52
N ASN A 209 -14.89 2.34 18.72
CA ASN A 209 -15.74 3.38 18.15
C ASN A 209 -16.40 2.84 16.87
N ASP A 210 -17.69 2.54 16.93
CA ASP A 210 -18.54 2.02 15.86
C ASP A 210 -19.39 3.09 15.17
N SER A 211 -19.02 4.36 15.35
CA SER A 211 -19.72 5.49 14.74
C SER A 211 -19.71 5.44 13.21
N ALA A 212 -20.69 6.03 12.57
CA ALA A 212 -20.78 6.14 11.10
C ALA A 212 -19.55 6.85 10.49
N GLN A 213 -18.80 7.59 11.28
CA GLN A 213 -17.57 8.30 10.86
C GLN A 213 -16.38 7.35 10.63
N ALA A 214 -16.46 6.09 11.10
CA ALA A 214 -15.50 5.05 10.77
C ALA A 214 -15.62 4.60 9.31
N PHE A 215 -16.79 4.73 8.70
CA PHE A 215 -17.01 4.43 7.30
C PHE A 215 -16.53 5.58 6.41
N ARG A 216 -15.64 5.27 5.46
CA ARG A 216 -15.09 6.22 4.51
C ARG A 216 -15.15 5.66 3.11
N VAL A 217 -15.22 6.54 2.11
CA VAL A 217 -15.16 6.17 0.69
C VAL A 217 -14.00 6.91 0.06
N THR A 218 -12.90 6.22 -0.17
CA THR A 218 -11.75 6.78 -0.87
C THR A 218 -11.80 6.45 -2.37
N GLY A 219 -10.92 7.07 -3.18
CA GLY A 219 -10.87 6.75 -4.60
C GLY A 219 -9.94 7.65 -5.38
N HIS A 220 -9.85 7.39 -6.68
CA HIS A 220 -9.09 8.25 -7.58
C HIS A 220 -9.65 8.25 -9.01
N GLY A 221 -9.28 9.29 -9.74
CA GLY A 221 -9.50 9.37 -11.17
C GLY A 221 -8.29 9.99 -11.86
N PHE A 222 -7.67 9.23 -12.78
CA PHE A 222 -6.50 9.67 -13.53
C PHE A 222 -6.73 9.58 -15.04
N GLY A 223 -6.18 10.57 -15.76
CA GLY A 223 -5.91 10.50 -17.17
C GLY A 223 -4.40 10.40 -17.41
N ALA A 224 -3.98 9.53 -18.30
CA ALA A 224 -2.60 9.42 -18.73
C ALA A 224 -2.51 9.59 -20.25
N TRP A 225 -1.77 10.60 -20.68
CA TRP A 225 -1.58 10.93 -22.08
C TRP A 225 -0.15 10.58 -22.54
N GLU A 226 -0.06 9.73 -23.54
CA GLU A 226 1.20 9.32 -24.15
C GLU A 226 1.70 10.40 -25.12
N ALA A 227 2.56 11.30 -24.60
CA ALA A 227 3.14 12.39 -25.36
C ALA A 227 4.19 11.88 -26.36
N ARG A 228 5.01 10.90 -25.93
CA ARG A 228 6.02 10.17 -26.71
C ARG A 228 6.05 8.73 -26.21
N GLU A 229 6.77 7.84 -26.91
CA GLU A 229 6.94 6.43 -26.51
C GLU A 229 7.59 6.31 -25.13
N ASP A 230 8.53 7.20 -24.79
CA ASP A 230 9.26 7.25 -23.53
C ASP A 230 8.64 8.19 -22.47
N LEU A 231 7.60 8.99 -22.83
CA LEU A 231 7.08 10.05 -21.96
C LEU A 231 5.56 10.06 -21.91
N ARG A 232 5.01 10.00 -20.70
CA ARG A 232 3.58 10.20 -20.40
C ARG A 232 3.35 11.34 -19.45
N VAL A 233 2.30 12.07 -19.72
CA VAL A 233 1.76 13.10 -18.83
C VAL A 233 0.57 12.50 -18.10
N VAL A 234 0.56 12.63 -16.78
CA VAL A 234 -0.51 12.13 -15.91
C VAL A 234 -1.14 13.31 -15.21
N ALA A 235 -2.47 13.32 -15.15
CA ALA A 235 -3.23 14.29 -14.38
C ALA A 235 -4.50 13.66 -13.83
N GLY A 236 -4.88 14.06 -12.61
CA GLY A 236 -6.05 13.54 -11.96
C GLY A 236 -6.22 14.04 -10.54
N VAL A 237 -7.04 13.35 -9.80
CA VAL A 237 -7.36 13.65 -8.40
C VAL A 237 -7.45 12.38 -7.58
N ILE A 238 -7.10 12.50 -6.29
CA ILE A 238 -7.28 11.48 -5.28
C ILE A 238 -8.28 12.02 -4.27
N TYR A 239 -9.32 11.27 -4.01
CA TYR A 239 -10.30 11.54 -2.97
C TYR A 239 -9.94 10.70 -1.75
N LEU A 240 -9.51 11.35 -0.68
CA LEU A 240 -9.01 10.71 0.53
C LEU A 240 -10.09 10.56 1.61
N ASP A 241 -11.19 11.31 1.52
CA ASP A 241 -12.25 11.35 2.53
C ASP A 241 -11.70 11.56 3.96
N ARG A 242 -10.77 12.52 4.09
CA ARG A 242 -10.10 12.87 5.35
C ARG A 242 -10.47 14.30 5.75
N TYR A 243 -10.51 14.57 7.04
CA TYR A 243 -10.86 15.88 7.56
C TYR A 243 -9.81 16.95 7.25
N ASP A 244 -8.52 16.60 7.25
CA ASP A 244 -7.42 17.50 6.88
C ASP A 244 -7.32 17.75 5.37
N VAL A 245 -7.48 16.70 4.55
CA VAL A 245 -7.37 16.75 3.10
C VAL A 245 -8.39 15.84 2.46
N ASN A 246 -9.44 16.42 1.90
CA ASN A 246 -10.51 15.67 1.25
C ASN A 246 -10.16 15.27 -0.19
N LEU A 247 -9.59 16.21 -0.95
CA LEU A 247 -9.24 16.04 -2.35
C LEU A 247 -7.80 16.48 -2.58
N LEU A 248 -6.99 15.56 -3.08
CA LEU A 248 -5.59 15.81 -3.39
C LEU A 248 -5.40 15.82 -4.92
N PRO A 249 -4.96 16.94 -5.53
CA PRO A 249 -4.58 16.93 -6.92
C PRO A 249 -3.38 16.02 -7.13
N ALA A 250 -3.39 15.26 -8.22
CA ALA A 250 -2.29 14.38 -8.55
C ALA A 250 -1.93 14.55 -10.03
N GLY A 251 -0.63 14.60 -10.30
CA GLY A 251 -0.18 14.79 -11.67
C GLY A 251 1.31 14.92 -11.80
N GLY A 252 1.79 14.78 -13.03
CA GLY A 252 3.20 14.83 -13.34
C GLY A 252 3.57 14.06 -14.59
N LEU A 253 4.79 13.55 -14.59
CA LEU A 253 5.41 12.89 -15.73
C LEU A 253 5.87 11.48 -15.37
N LEU A 254 5.59 10.54 -16.26
CA LEU A 254 6.23 9.24 -16.28
C LEU A 254 7.20 9.23 -17.46
N TRP A 255 8.50 9.19 -17.16
CA TRP A 255 9.56 9.25 -18.16
C TRP A 255 10.49 8.05 -18.03
N THR A 256 10.63 7.31 -19.14
CA THR A 256 11.45 6.10 -19.23
C THR A 256 12.52 6.32 -20.33
N PRO A 257 13.58 7.11 -20.02
CA PRO A 257 14.59 7.49 -21.04
C PRO A 257 15.41 6.29 -21.57
N SER A 258 15.44 5.22 -20.84
CA SER A 258 16.10 3.95 -21.21
C SER A 258 15.51 2.79 -20.41
N ASP A 259 15.80 1.56 -20.81
CA ASP A 259 15.30 0.35 -20.14
C ASP A 259 15.77 0.20 -18.69
N ASP A 260 16.88 0.87 -18.32
CA ASP A 260 17.47 0.84 -16.99
C ASP A 260 17.14 2.08 -16.13
N ARG A 261 16.32 3.01 -16.64
CA ARG A 261 15.96 4.25 -15.92
C ARG A 261 14.48 4.53 -16.03
N ARG A 262 13.84 4.79 -14.91
CA ARG A 262 12.44 5.14 -14.83
C ARG A 262 12.21 6.24 -13.81
N PHE A 263 11.63 7.34 -14.26
CA PHE A 263 11.35 8.51 -13.47
C PHE A 263 9.84 8.77 -13.45
N GLU A 264 9.24 8.56 -12.30
CA GLU A 264 7.83 8.76 -12.00
C GLU A 264 7.71 10.05 -11.20
N LEU A 265 7.77 11.19 -11.88
CA LEU A 265 7.70 12.52 -11.26
C LEU A 265 6.24 12.92 -11.07
N ILE A 266 5.50 12.10 -10.33
CA ILE A 266 4.06 12.26 -10.12
C ILE A 266 3.80 12.61 -8.65
N PHE A 267 3.22 13.77 -8.38
CA PHE A 267 2.73 14.14 -7.07
C PHE A 267 1.47 13.29 -6.72
N PRO A 268 1.28 12.79 -5.50
CA PRO A 268 2.04 13.06 -4.27
C PRO A 268 3.22 12.10 -4.01
N ARG A 269 3.54 11.20 -4.94
CA ARG A 269 4.56 10.17 -4.72
C ARG A 269 5.57 10.11 -5.88
N PRO A 270 6.51 11.07 -5.97
CA PRO A 270 7.58 11.01 -6.97
C PRO A 270 8.54 9.84 -6.67
N ARG A 271 9.01 9.17 -7.73
CA ARG A 271 9.98 8.09 -7.65
C ARG A 271 10.98 8.17 -8.79
N LEU A 272 12.26 7.97 -8.47
CA LEU A 272 13.38 7.88 -9.41
C LEU A 272 14.00 6.50 -9.26
N ALA A 273 13.93 5.66 -10.27
CA ALA A 273 14.40 4.28 -10.22
C ALA A 273 15.47 3.97 -11.27
N TRP A 274 16.46 3.18 -10.86
CA TRP A 274 17.56 2.70 -11.69
C TRP A 274 17.70 1.19 -11.57
N ARG A 275 17.77 0.51 -12.70
CA ARG A 275 18.05 -0.93 -12.76
C ARG A 275 19.56 -1.14 -12.58
N ILE A 276 19.94 -1.83 -11.52
CA ILE A 276 21.33 -2.08 -11.16
C ILE A 276 21.83 -3.46 -11.60
N LYS A 277 20.90 -4.39 -11.82
CA LYS A 277 21.22 -5.74 -12.26
C LYS A 277 20.05 -6.35 -13.00
N GLU A 278 20.36 -7.05 -14.09
CA GLU A 278 19.42 -7.87 -14.83
C GLU A 278 20.01 -9.25 -15.09
N THR A 279 19.21 -10.28 -14.89
CA THR A 279 19.56 -11.66 -15.16
C THR A 279 18.37 -12.33 -15.87
N SER A 280 18.55 -13.52 -16.44
CA SER A 280 17.44 -14.30 -16.98
C SER A 280 16.36 -14.67 -15.96
N GLN A 281 16.64 -14.54 -14.67
CA GLN A 281 15.72 -14.91 -13.58
C GLN A 281 15.07 -13.71 -12.90
N ALA A 282 15.73 -12.54 -12.85
CA ALA A 282 15.19 -11.37 -12.16
C ALA A 282 15.91 -10.07 -12.56
N ALA A 283 15.19 -8.96 -12.46
CA ALA A 283 15.74 -7.61 -12.46
C ALA A 283 15.80 -7.06 -11.03
N GLN A 284 16.84 -6.27 -10.73
CA GLN A 284 17.03 -5.58 -9.46
C GLN A 284 17.09 -4.07 -9.69
N TRP A 285 16.33 -3.35 -8.89
CA TRP A 285 16.21 -1.90 -8.98
C TRP A 285 16.54 -1.25 -7.66
N VAL A 286 17.14 -0.07 -7.72
CA VAL A 286 17.24 0.85 -6.59
C VAL A 286 16.51 2.12 -6.94
N TYR A 287 15.96 2.81 -5.94
CA TYR A 287 15.20 4.03 -6.17
C TYR A 287 15.23 4.98 -4.99
N LEU A 288 14.93 6.23 -5.29
CA LEU A 288 14.56 7.26 -4.33
C LEU A 288 13.10 7.64 -4.55
N ALA A 289 12.36 7.86 -3.46
CA ALA A 289 10.96 8.25 -3.53
C ALA A 289 10.60 9.27 -2.45
N GLY A 290 9.64 10.15 -2.78
CA GLY A 290 8.93 10.95 -1.81
C GLY A 290 7.54 10.36 -1.58
N GLU A 291 6.96 10.54 -0.38
CA GLU A 291 5.64 10.05 -0.06
C GLU A 291 4.95 10.99 0.93
N PHE A 292 3.66 11.24 0.72
CA PHE A 292 2.76 11.80 1.72
C PHE A 292 2.04 10.64 2.39
N GLY A 293 2.33 10.42 3.67
CA GLY A 293 1.81 9.30 4.44
C GLY A 293 0.71 9.72 5.41
N GLY A 294 0.11 8.73 6.05
CA GLY A 294 -0.90 8.91 7.09
C GLY A 294 -2.31 8.48 6.70
N ASN A 295 -3.18 8.42 7.71
CA ASN A 295 -4.57 8.00 7.55
C ASN A 295 -5.47 8.64 8.61
N GLN A 296 -6.76 8.31 8.58
CA GLN A 296 -7.77 8.77 9.53
C GLN A 296 -8.52 7.57 10.11
N TRP A 297 -8.78 7.60 11.42
CA TRP A 297 -9.53 6.56 12.12
C TRP A 297 -10.56 7.16 13.07
N ALA A 298 -11.70 6.51 13.21
CA ALA A 298 -12.62 6.72 14.31
C ALA A 298 -12.12 5.89 15.50
N VAL A 299 -11.89 6.53 16.64
CA VAL A 299 -11.28 5.89 17.80
C VAL A 299 -12.03 6.21 19.08
N ARG A 300 -11.93 5.31 20.06
CA ARG A 300 -12.28 5.62 21.43
C ARG A 300 -10.99 5.88 22.22
N ARG A 301 -10.85 7.11 22.68
CA ARG A 301 -9.69 7.55 23.44
C ARG A 301 -9.66 6.92 24.83
N ASP A 302 -8.49 6.91 25.48
CA ASP A 302 -8.33 6.42 26.86
C ASP A 302 -9.24 7.14 27.87
N SER A 303 -9.62 8.39 27.59
CA SER A 303 -10.63 9.14 28.35
C SER A 303 -12.06 8.56 28.25
N GLY A 304 -12.30 7.61 27.33
CA GLY A 304 -13.61 7.06 27.01
C GLY A 304 -14.42 7.89 26.01
N ALA A 305 -13.90 9.02 25.52
CA ALA A 305 -14.55 9.85 24.50
C ALA A 305 -14.31 9.27 23.11
N ASP A 306 -15.35 9.31 22.26
CA ASP A 306 -15.21 9.02 20.83
C ASP A 306 -14.57 10.20 20.11
N ASP A 307 -13.61 9.92 19.22
CA ASP A 307 -12.91 10.94 18.45
C ASP A 307 -12.64 10.47 17.02
N ILE A 308 -12.30 11.42 16.16
CA ILE A 308 -11.72 11.21 14.85
C ILE A 308 -10.30 11.70 14.88
N VAL A 309 -9.39 10.79 14.62
CA VAL A 309 -7.94 11.05 14.61
C VAL A 309 -7.42 11.00 13.21
N VAL A 310 -6.71 12.05 12.81
CA VAL A 310 -5.99 12.12 11.54
C VAL A 310 -4.50 12.15 11.84
N TYR A 311 -3.76 11.25 11.26
CA TYR A 311 -2.31 11.25 11.25
C TYR A 311 -1.79 11.54 9.85
N HIS A 312 -0.79 12.41 9.72
CA HIS A 312 -0.05 12.58 8.48
C HIS A 312 1.45 12.82 8.70
N ASP A 313 2.23 12.52 7.68
CA ASP A 313 3.68 12.70 7.65
C ASP A 313 4.20 12.90 6.22
N TYR A 314 5.47 13.30 6.09
CA TYR A 314 6.22 13.34 4.83
C TYR A 314 7.39 12.38 4.92
N ARG A 315 7.60 11.59 3.86
CA ARG A 315 8.62 10.54 3.82
C ARG A 315 9.57 10.73 2.65
N LEU A 316 10.87 10.63 2.92
CA LEU A 316 11.90 10.52 1.92
C LEU A 316 12.52 9.13 2.01
N LEU A 317 12.37 8.34 0.95
CA LEU A 317 12.64 6.91 0.96
C LEU A 317 13.77 6.57 -0.02
N ALA A 318 14.59 5.60 0.36
CA ALA A 318 15.48 4.86 -0.52
C ALA A 318 15.03 3.40 -0.51
N GLY A 319 14.92 2.78 -1.69
CA GLY A 319 14.42 1.42 -1.81
C GLY A 319 15.29 0.54 -2.70
N TRP A 320 15.25 -0.74 -2.42
CA TRP A 320 15.78 -1.81 -3.25
C TRP A 320 14.69 -2.83 -3.52
N GLU A 321 14.53 -3.20 -4.78
CA GLU A 321 13.45 -4.04 -5.27
C GLU A 321 13.99 -5.13 -6.17
N ARG A 322 13.46 -6.34 -6.02
CA ARG A 322 13.72 -7.47 -6.91
C ARG A 322 12.42 -7.93 -7.54
N ARG A 323 12.43 -8.04 -8.87
CA ARG A 323 11.33 -8.57 -9.68
C ARG A 323 11.79 -9.81 -10.44
N PRO A 324 11.12 -10.93 -10.30
CA PRO A 324 11.41 -12.10 -11.13
C PRO A 324 11.04 -11.82 -12.58
N ALA A 325 11.69 -12.55 -13.51
CA ALA A 325 11.39 -12.48 -14.93
C ALA A 325 10.12 -13.25 -15.31
N ASP A 326 9.67 -14.13 -14.45
CA ASP A 326 8.46 -14.95 -14.57
C ASP A 326 7.40 -14.56 -13.53
N LEU A 327 6.32 -15.33 -13.43
CA LEU A 327 5.24 -15.14 -12.45
C LEU A 327 5.67 -15.53 -11.02
N GLY A 328 6.82 -15.07 -10.58
CA GLY A 328 7.37 -15.33 -9.28
C GLY A 328 7.03 -14.26 -8.24
N ILE A 329 7.55 -14.44 -7.03
CA ILE A 329 7.41 -13.49 -5.93
C ILE A 329 8.38 -12.34 -6.10
N SER A 330 7.85 -11.14 -6.13
CA SER A 330 8.59 -9.87 -6.07
C SER A 330 8.70 -9.42 -4.61
N TRP A 331 9.75 -8.67 -4.29
CA TRP A 331 9.89 -8.05 -2.97
C TRP A 331 10.64 -6.73 -3.07
N ARG A 332 10.42 -5.89 -2.07
CA ARG A 332 11.15 -4.62 -1.89
C ARG A 332 11.51 -4.40 -0.44
N LEU A 333 12.59 -3.71 -0.21
CA LEU A 333 13.01 -3.17 1.08
C LEU A 333 13.17 -1.66 0.91
N GLU A 334 12.54 -0.90 1.78
CA GLU A 334 12.63 0.55 1.84
C GLU A 334 13.14 1.00 3.21
N THR A 335 13.91 2.05 3.22
CA THR A 335 14.26 2.80 4.42
C THR A 335 14.20 4.28 4.12
N GLY A 336 13.94 5.10 5.12
CA GLY A 336 13.85 6.54 4.88
C GLY A 336 13.66 7.37 6.13
N TRP A 337 13.59 8.68 5.93
CA TRP A 337 13.33 9.67 6.95
C TRP A 337 11.89 10.12 6.92
N VAL A 338 11.27 10.26 8.09
CA VAL A 338 9.89 10.65 8.28
C VAL A 338 9.84 11.91 9.12
N THR A 339 9.25 12.96 8.57
CA THR A 339 9.21 14.31 9.16
C THR A 339 7.85 14.95 8.99
N GLY A 340 7.64 16.10 9.66
CA GLY A 340 6.37 16.83 9.58
C GLY A 340 5.19 16.01 10.10
N ARG A 341 5.42 15.21 11.13
CA ARG A 341 4.45 14.31 11.72
C ARG A 341 3.44 15.10 12.53
N LEU A 342 2.15 14.83 12.29
CA LEU A 342 1.05 15.51 12.98
C LEU A 342 -0.08 14.53 13.26
N VAL A 343 -0.63 14.61 14.46
CA VAL A 343 -1.87 13.94 14.90
C VAL A 343 -2.87 15.00 15.25
N GLU A 344 -3.98 15.05 14.57
CA GLU A 344 -5.08 16.00 14.77
C GLU A 344 -6.32 15.28 15.28
N TYR A 345 -7.11 15.99 16.10
CA TYR A 345 -8.33 15.49 16.74
C TYR A 345 -9.51 16.36 16.30
N TYR A 346 -10.59 15.76 15.78
CA TYR A 346 -11.66 16.50 15.10
C TYR A 346 -12.98 16.54 15.86
N VAL A 347 -13.14 15.75 16.92
CA VAL A 347 -14.38 15.71 17.71
C VAL A 347 -14.19 16.24 19.12
N THR A 348 -13.08 15.91 19.76
CA THR A 348 -12.74 16.44 21.08
C THR A 348 -11.90 17.71 20.97
N ASP A 349 -12.03 18.63 21.94
CA ASP A 349 -11.17 19.83 22.05
C ASP A 349 -9.79 19.45 22.62
N THR A 350 -9.05 18.66 21.84
CA THR A 350 -7.71 18.19 22.18
C THR A 350 -6.71 18.92 21.31
N ALA A 351 -5.61 19.39 21.92
CA ALA A 351 -4.53 20.01 21.19
C ALA A 351 -3.85 18.99 20.24
N ASP A 352 -3.46 19.46 19.07
CA ASP A 352 -2.72 18.66 18.11
C ASP A 352 -1.41 18.15 18.69
N TYR A 353 -1.05 16.95 18.33
CA TYR A 353 0.18 16.31 18.78
C TYR A 353 1.20 16.23 17.63
N HIS A 354 2.39 16.75 17.89
CA HIS A 354 3.50 16.79 16.95
C HIS A 354 4.59 15.77 17.36
N PRO A 355 4.51 14.51 16.89
CA PRO A 355 5.54 13.53 17.19
C PRO A 355 6.90 13.95 16.64
N SER A 356 7.98 13.58 17.35
CA SER A 356 9.34 13.74 16.84
C SER A 356 9.51 13.02 15.50
N ASP A 357 10.40 13.55 14.68
CA ASP A 357 10.85 12.87 13.44
C ASP A 357 11.37 11.47 13.76
N THR A 358 11.25 10.58 12.79
CA THR A 358 11.72 9.20 12.91
C THR A 358 12.24 8.67 11.58
N PHE A 359 12.73 7.45 11.56
CA PHE A 359 13.02 6.74 10.33
C PHE A 359 11.94 5.70 10.04
N LEU A 360 11.91 5.24 8.80
CA LEU A 360 11.02 4.19 8.31
C LEU A 360 11.85 2.99 7.84
N VAL A 361 11.38 1.80 8.18
CA VAL A 361 11.77 0.55 7.51
C VAL A 361 10.50 -0.12 7.01
N ARG A 362 10.48 -0.48 5.71
CA ARG A 362 9.33 -1.14 5.08
C ARG A 362 9.80 -2.33 4.26
N LEU A 363 9.11 -3.45 4.43
CA LEU A 363 9.27 -4.63 3.59
C LEU A 363 7.94 -4.93 2.89
N GLY A 364 7.97 -5.05 1.57
CA GLY A 364 6.83 -5.45 0.76
C GLY A 364 7.13 -6.72 -0.03
N VAL A 365 6.15 -7.60 -0.10
CA VAL A 365 6.20 -8.84 -0.89
C VAL A 365 4.92 -8.93 -1.71
N TRP A 366 5.03 -9.25 -2.98
CA TRP A 366 3.86 -9.44 -3.82
C TRP A 366 4.06 -10.54 -4.88
N TYR A 367 2.92 -11.15 -5.19
CA TYR A 367 2.79 -12.16 -6.23
C TYR A 367 1.93 -11.63 -7.36
#